data_4f1b5e8af396ee241c59c69c4e2779c4
#
_entry.id   4f1b5e8af396ee241c59c69c4e2779c4
#
_cell.length_a   1.000
_cell.length_b   1.000
_cell.length_c   1.000
_cell.angle_alpha   90.00
_cell.angle_beta   90.00
_cell.angle_gamma   90.00
#
_symmetry.space_group_name_H-M   'P 1'
#
loop_
_entity.id
_entity.type
_entity.pdbx_description
1 polymer ?
#
loop_
_entity_poly.entity_id
_entity_poly.type
_entity_poly.pdbx_seq_one_letter_code
_entity_poly.pdbx_strand_id
1 'polypeptide(L)'
;MISKGCIKNLLVAIALTLVSTVSYTQVTSGRIVFERKTNLQKKFAGDERMKRFINKDTKSKVEKFELIFNDTMSAFIPIVSDDEEEGGWMSRYLTSQNHVYMDLSKNEKLTILDFGGEDTYIKDPIAKKEWKVTESKRNIGSYDCRKAIWYMNDSTRIYAWFSVDIVPSIGPEGFGGLPGAILGLATEDGGVIYFAKEVTIEKPDPIKLVREIGKNDVYTKAELRESLEKNMSQWVKPKDLDAMFSWL
;
A
#
# COMPACT_ATOMS: atom_id res chain seq x y z
N MET A 1 51.49 45.19 -2.09
CA MET A 1 51.74 44.12 -1.10
C MET A 1 50.42 43.76 -0.44
N ILE A 2 49.83 42.65 -0.82
CA ILE A 2 48.56 42.18 -0.19
C ILE A 2 48.94 41.57 1.15
N SER A 3 48.34 42.08 2.22
CA SER A 3 48.61 41.63 3.60
C SER A 3 48.29 40.14 3.78
N LYS A 4 49.21 39.38 4.42
CA LYS A 4 49.01 37.95 4.72
C LYS A 4 47.71 37.64 5.48
N GLY A 5 47.15 38.63 6.19
CA GLY A 5 45.84 38.53 6.86
C GLY A 5 44.65 38.50 5.90
N CYS A 6 44.74 39.23 4.78
CA CYS A 6 43.67 39.28 3.77
C CYS A 6 43.54 37.95 3.01
N ILE A 7 44.67 37.29 2.73
CA ILE A 7 44.69 35.97 2.06
C ILE A 7 44.12 34.89 2.99
N LYS A 8 44.41 34.95 4.28
CA LYS A 8 43.90 33.98 5.27
C LYS A 8 42.39 34.09 5.44
N ASN A 9 41.86 35.29 5.47
CA ASN A 9 40.41 35.53 5.53
C ASN A 9 39.68 35.15 4.24
N LEU A 10 40.33 35.33 3.09
CA LEU A 10 39.78 34.90 1.79
C LEU A 10 39.71 33.36 1.68
N LEU A 11 40.75 32.65 2.17
CA LEU A 11 40.75 31.19 2.18
C LEU A 11 39.73 30.59 3.14
N VAL A 12 39.45 31.23 4.28
CA VAL A 12 38.42 30.85 5.23
C VAL A 12 37.03 31.08 4.62
N ALA A 13 36.81 32.19 3.91
CA ALA A 13 35.56 32.47 3.21
C ALA A 13 35.28 31.48 2.08
N ILE A 14 36.29 31.07 1.31
CA ILE A 14 36.16 30.05 0.25
C ILE A 14 35.93 28.67 0.86
N ALA A 15 36.49 28.32 2.00
CA ALA A 15 36.25 27.05 2.68
C ALA A 15 34.81 26.96 3.23
N LEU A 16 34.22 28.09 3.67
CA LEU A 16 32.81 28.13 4.11
C LEU A 16 31.79 27.99 2.95
N THR A 17 32.15 28.34 1.72
CA THR A 17 31.24 28.21 0.56
C THR A 17 31.26 26.83 -0.07
N LEU A 18 32.19 25.94 0.34
CA LEU A 18 32.27 24.54 -0.12
C LEU A 18 31.49 23.56 0.77
N VAL A 19 30.64 24.02 1.67
CA VAL A 19 29.59 23.19 2.25
C VAL A 19 28.55 22.97 1.16
N SER A 20 28.85 22.02 0.29
CA SER A 20 27.88 21.50 -0.68
C SER A 20 26.68 21.02 0.14
N THR A 21 25.58 21.77 0.06
CA THR A 21 24.27 21.31 0.51
C THR A 21 23.97 20.05 -0.29
N VAL A 22 24.10 18.89 0.31
CA VAL A 22 23.57 17.65 -0.26
C VAL A 22 22.05 17.86 -0.25
N SER A 23 21.54 18.38 -1.37
CA SER A 23 20.12 18.54 -1.58
C SER A 23 19.55 17.12 -1.80
N TYR A 24 19.03 16.50 -0.76
CA TYR A 24 18.25 15.29 -0.93
C TYR A 24 17.02 15.69 -1.74
N THR A 25 16.98 15.29 -3.00
CA THR A 25 15.79 15.47 -3.83
C THR A 25 14.72 14.53 -3.30
N GLN A 26 13.75 15.11 -2.60
CA GLN A 26 12.59 14.35 -2.13
C GLN A 26 11.74 13.92 -3.32
N VAL A 27 11.35 12.64 -3.33
CA VAL A 27 10.49 12.09 -4.38
C VAL A 27 9.04 12.41 -4.05
N THR A 28 8.39 13.20 -4.89
CA THR A 28 6.99 13.61 -4.73
C THR A 28 6.05 12.96 -5.74
N SER A 29 6.59 12.31 -6.77
CA SER A 29 5.81 11.61 -7.79
C SER A 29 6.58 10.42 -8.36
N GLY A 30 5.85 9.41 -8.80
CA GLY A 30 6.46 8.22 -9.34
C GLY A 30 5.53 7.02 -9.41
N ARG A 31 6.15 5.87 -9.60
CA ARG A 31 5.52 4.55 -9.65
C ARG A 31 6.32 3.57 -8.78
N ILE A 32 5.61 2.79 -7.98
CA ILE A 32 6.20 1.72 -7.18
C ILE A 32 5.54 0.40 -7.58
N VAL A 33 6.33 -0.59 -7.95
CA VAL A 33 5.83 -1.95 -8.18
C VAL A 33 5.97 -2.75 -6.89
N PHE A 34 4.87 -3.29 -6.41
CA PHE A 34 4.82 -4.17 -5.25
C PHE A 34 4.61 -5.61 -5.66
N GLU A 35 5.20 -6.50 -4.89
CA GLU A 35 4.88 -7.92 -4.89
C GLU A 35 4.14 -8.24 -3.59
N ARG A 36 2.93 -8.80 -3.70
CA ARG A 36 2.16 -9.32 -2.58
C ARG A 36 2.33 -10.83 -2.53
N LYS A 37 2.75 -11.35 -1.38
CA LYS A 37 2.74 -12.77 -1.07
C LYS A 37 1.67 -13.06 -0.03
N THR A 38 0.68 -13.88 -0.40
CA THR A 38 -0.38 -14.36 0.50
C THR A 38 -0.15 -15.81 0.84
N ASN A 39 -0.10 -16.14 2.13
CA ASN A 39 -0.04 -17.52 2.60
C ASN A 39 -1.45 -18.12 2.62
N LEU A 40 -1.79 -18.90 1.61
CA LEU A 40 -3.11 -19.49 1.44
C LEU A 40 -3.47 -20.50 2.53
N GLN A 41 -2.48 -21.22 3.08
CA GLN A 41 -2.73 -22.16 4.18
C GLN A 41 -3.23 -21.42 5.43
N LYS A 42 -2.67 -20.23 5.72
CA LYS A 42 -3.13 -19.39 6.83
C LYS A 42 -4.49 -18.77 6.54
N LYS A 43 -4.65 -18.21 5.33
CA LYS A 43 -5.90 -17.56 4.91
C LYS A 43 -7.10 -18.52 5.02
N PHE A 44 -6.93 -19.77 4.61
CA PHE A 44 -7.98 -20.78 4.59
C PHE A 44 -7.87 -21.84 5.71
N ALA A 45 -7.15 -21.54 6.79
CA ALA A 45 -6.94 -22.49 7.89
C ALA A 45 -8.25 -23.03 8.51
N GLY A 46 -9.34 -22.24 8.47
CA GLY A 46 -10.66 -22.62 8.98
C GLY A 46 -11.63 -23.16 7.91
N ASP A 47 -11.23 -23.30 6.66
CA ASP A 47 -12.09 -23.79 5.57
C ASP A 47 -11.60 -25.14 5.03
N GLU A 48 -12.29 -26.22 5.49
CA GLU A 48 -11.94 -27.59 5.11
C GLU A 48 -12.16 -27.87 3.60
N ARG A 49 -13.01 -27.09 2.92
CA ARG A 49 -13.22 -27.23 1.48
C ARG A 49 -12.03 -26.68 0.73
N MET A 50 -11.56 -25.48 1.12
CA MET A 50 -10.42 -24.83 0.48
C MET A 50 -9.10 -25.53 0.78
N LYS A 51 -8.92 -26.13 1.96
CA LYS A 51 -7.72 -26.93 2.29
C LYS A 51 -7.42 -28.05 1.29
N ARG A 52 -8.46 -28.63 0.65
CA ARG A 52 -8.28 -29.70 -0.34
C ARG A 52 -7.61 -29.21 -1.62
N PHE A 53 -7.75 -27.93 -1.94
CA PHE A 53 -7.15 -27.30 -3.12
C PHE A 53 -5.77 -26.70 -2.83
N ILE A 54 -5.43 -26.54 -1.55
CA ILE A 54 -4.16 -25.95 -1.11
C ILE A 54 -3.19 -27.08 -0.76
N ASN A 55 -2.33 -27.42 -1.71
CA ASN A 55 -1.25 -28.40 -1.56
C ASN A 55 0.09 -27.70 -1.27
N LYS A 56 1.20 -28.42 -1.30
CA LYS A 56 2.54 -27.88 -1.07
C LYS A 56 2.94 -26.84 -2.14
N ASP A 57 2.51 -27.02 -3.38
CA ASP A 57 2.87 -26.17 -4.52
C ASP A 57 2.01 -24.89 -4.56
N THR A 58 0.76 -24.96 -4.05
CA THR A 58 -0.15 -23.84 -3.94
C THR A 58 -0.20 -23.18 -2.56
N LYS A 59 0.82 -23.40 -1.73
CA LYS A 59 0.90 -22.87 -0.36
C LYS A 59 0.82 -21.33 -0.28
N SER A 60 1.33 -20.66 -1.28
CA SER A 60 1.36 -19.20 -1.34
C SER A 60 1.01 -18.72 -2.74
N LYS A 61 0.28 -17.62 -2.82
CA LYS A 61 0.06 -16.88 -4.07
C LYS A 61 0.93 -15.63 -4.07
N VAL A 62 1.54 -15.34 -5.20
CA VAL A 62 2.35 -14.13 -5.42
C VAL A 62 1.67 -13.33 -6.52
N GLU A 63 1.42 -12.04 -6.28
CA GLU A 63 0.73 -11.14 -7.17
C GLU A 63 1.47 -9.81 -7.23
N LYS A 64 1.33 -9.09 -8.33
CA LYS A 64 1.97 -7.79 -8.52
C LYS A 64 0.94 -6.67 -8.55
N PHE A 65 1.34 -5.55 -7.98
CA PHE A 65 0.55 -4.32 -7.94
C PHE A 65 1.44 -3.14 -8.32
N GLU A 66 0.85 -2.11 -8.89
CA GLU A 66 1.53 -0.83 -9.02
C GLU A 66 0.84 0.24 -8.17
N LEU A 67 1.66 1.07 -7.53
CA LEU A 67 1.25 2.28 -6.84
C LEU A 67 1.78 3.47 -7.63
N ILE A 68 0.89 4.15 -8.32
CA ILE A 68 1.18 5.38 -9.08
C ILE A 68 0.81 6.56 -8.19
N PHE A 69 1.65 7.59 -8.12
CA PHE A 69 1.43 8.68 -7.19
C PHE A 69 2.01 10.02 -7.64
N ASN A 70 1.42 11.09 -7.13
CA ASN A 70 1.98 12.42 -7.06
C ASN A 70 1.89 12.94 -5.62
N ASP A 71 2.12 14.23 -5.39
CA ASP A 71 2.09 14.87 -4.07
C ASP A 71 0.74 14.81 -3.35
N THR A 72 -0.36 14.69 -4.10
CA THR A 72 -1.74 14.76 -3.56
C THR A 72 -2.60 13.56 -3.83
N MET A 73 -2.23 12.70 -4.78
CA MET A 73 -3.06 11.58 -5.23
C MET A 73 -2.25 10.30 -5.37
N SER A 74 -2.90 9.17 -5.16
CA SER A 74 -2.32 7.87 -5.48
C SER A 74 -3.36 6.87 -5.98
N ALA A 75 -2.91 5.93 -6.83
CA ALA A 75 -3.69 4.80 -7.31
C ALA A 75 -2.88 3.52 -7.09
N PHE A 76 -3.41 2.60 -6.30
CA PHE A 76 -2.87 1.25 -6.10
C PHE A 76 -3.74 0.28 -6.87
N ILE A 77 -3.18 -0.37 -7.90
CA ILE A 77 -3.93 -1.20 -8.85
C ILE A 77 -3.18 -2.50 -9.13
N PRO A 78 -3.90 -3.64 -9.36
CA PRO A 78 -3.26 -4.90 -9.69
C PRO A 78 -2.62 -4.82 -11.09
N ILE A 79 -1.48 -5.51 -11.23
CA ILE A 79 -0.86 -5.80 -12.53
C ILE A 79 -1.28 -7.22 -12.88
N VAL A 80 -2.23 -7.34 -13.81
CA VAL A 80 -2.72 -8.65 -14.26
C VAL A 80 -1.63 -9.33 -15.08
N SER A 81 -1.33 -10.59 -14.79
CA SER A 81 -0.43 -11.42 -15.57
C SER A 81 -1.23 -12.40 -16.44
N ASP A 82 -0.64 -12.84 -17.56
CA ASP A 82 -1.27 -13.82 -18.45
C ASP A 82 -1.64 -15.12 -17.72
N ASP A 83 -0.79 -15.56 -16.77
CA ASP A 83 -1.05 -16.74 -15.94
C ASP A 83 -2.27 -16.57 -15.03
N GLU A 84 -2.62 -15.34 -14.63
CA GLU A 84 -3.81 -15.08 -13.82
C GLU A 84 -5.10 -15.08 -14.64
N GLU A 85 -5.03 -14.71 -15.92
CA GLU A 85 -6.15 -14.85 -16.86
C GLU A 85 -6.46 -16.33 -17.11
N GLU A 86 -5.45 -17.19 -17.22
CA GLU A 86 -5.62 -18.64 -17.38
C GLU A 86 -6.15 -19.33 -16.10
N GLY A 87 -5.86 -18.77 -14.91
CA GLY A 87 -6.28 -19.33 -13.61
C GLY A 87 -7.80 -19.27 -13.35
N GLY A 88 -8.53 -18.51 -14.16
CA GLY A 88 -9.99 -18.40 -14.10
C GLY A 88 -10.52 -17.85 -12.76
N TRP A 89 -11.80 -18.15 -12.46
CA TRP A 89 -12.50 -17.68 -11.25
C TRP A 89 -11.83 -18.11 -9.94
N MET A 90 -11.20 -19.27 -9.91
CA MET A 90 -10.52 -19.80 -8.73
C MET A 90 -9.35 -18.89 -8.32
N SER A 91 -8.56 -18.41 -9.28
CA SER A 91 -7.45 -17.49 -8.98
C SER A 91 -7.93 -16.21 -8.33
N ARG A 92 -9.03 -15.62 -8.82
CA ARG A 92 -9.65 -14.41 -8.25
C ARG A 92 -10.25 -14.65 -6.87
N TYR A 93 -10.80 -15.83 -6.62
CA TYR A 93 -11.37 -16.19 -5.32
C TYR A 93 -10.32 -16.36 -4.23
N LEU A 94 -9.12 -16.82 -4.58
CA LEU A 94 -8.04 -17.07 -3.62
C LEU A 94 -7.55 -15.78 -2.94
N THR A 95 -7.51 -14.67 -3.68
CA THR A 95 -7.07 -13.37 -3.17
C THR A 95 -7.84 -12.24 -3.85
N SER A 96 -8.30 -11.27 -3.06
CA SER A 96 -8.94 -10.06 -3.60
C SER A 96 -7.89 -9.16 -4.26
N GLN A 97 -8.23 -8.60 -5.42
CA GLN A 97 -7.40 -7.64 -6.15
C GLN A 97 -8.11 -6.28 -6.14
N ASN A 98 -8.02 -5.58 -5.03
CA ASN A 98 -8.65 -4.28 -4.86
C ASN A 98 -7.94 -3.21 -5.68
N HIS A 99 -8.70 -2.29 -6.27
CA HIS A 99 -8.17 -1.02 -6.77
C HIS A 99 -8.41 0.05 -5.70
N VAL A 100 -7.39 0.79 -5.33
CA VAL A 100 -7.51 1.81 -4.29
C VAL A 100 -6.98 3.14 -4.80
N TYR A 101 -7.85 4.14 -4.82
CA TYR A 101 -7.53 5.52 -5.20
C TYR A 101 -7.62 6.42 -3.98
N MET A 102 -6.62 7.24 -3.75
CA MET A 102 -6.61 8.21 -2.66
C MET A 102 -6.43 9.64 -3.18
N ASP A 103 -7.22 10.54 -2.66
CA ASP A 103 -7.01 11.98 -2.76
C ASP A 103 -6.64 12.52 -1.37
N LEU A 104 -5.34 12.72 -1.16
CA LEU A 104 -4.80 13.17 0.12
C LEU A 104 -5.22 14.60 0.45
N SER A 105 -5.47 15.43 -0.58
CA SER A 105 -5.88 16.82 -0.42
C SER A 105 -7.32 16.94 0.06
N LYS A 106 -8.19 15.99 -0.34
CA LYS A 106 -9.60 15.93 0.08
C LYS A 106 -9.84 14.97 1.24
N ASN A 107 -8.82 14.23 1.67
CA ASN A 107 -8.95 13.15 2.66
C ASN A 107 -9.98 12.10 2.23
N GLU A 108 -9.96 11.70 0.96
CA GLU A 108 -10.88 10.72 0.37
C GLU A 108 -10.15 9.47 -0.09
N LYS A 109 -10.76 8.31 0.14
CA LYS A 109 -10.33 7.02 -0.38
C LYS A 109 -11.49 6.36 -1.12
N LEU A 110 -11.27 5.97 -2.37
CA LEU A 110 -12.16 5.13 -3.16
C LEU A 110 -11.52 3.75 -3.29
N THR A 111 -12.22 2.71 -2.82
CA THR A 111 -11.82 1.32 -3.01
C THR A 111 -12.82 0.65 -3.95
N ILE A 112 -12.32 -0.06 -4.94
CA ILE A 112 -13.14 -0.86 -5.85
C ILE A 112 -12.84 -2.33 -5.55
N LEU A 113 -13.87 -3.07 -5.18
CA LEU A 113 -13.82 -4.49 -4.93
C LEU A 113 -14.48 -5.23 -6.09
N ASP A 114 -13.83 -6.28 -6.57
CA ASP A 114 -14.52 -7.28 -7.38
C ASP A 114 -15.33 -8.21 -6.46
N PHE A 115 -16.65 -8.06 -6.48
CA PHE A 115 -17.55 -8.88 -5.69
C PHE A 115 -18.46 -9.69 -6.62
N GLY A 116 -18.07 -10.95 -6.85
CA GLY A 116 -18.84 -11.84 -7.70
C GLY A 116 -18.78 -11.51 -9.20
N GLY A 117 -17.75 -10.80 -9.64
CA GLY A 117 -17.56 -10.38 -11.03
C GLY A 117 -18.12 -8.99 -11.34
N GLU A 118 -18.61 -8.27 -10.33
CA GLU A 118 -19.08 -6.89 -10.45
C GLU A 118 -18.25 -5.95 -9.57
N ASP A 119 -17.91 -4.79 -10.11
CA ASP A 119 -17.20 -3.73 -9.38
C ASP A 119 -18.12 -3.12 -8.32
N THR A 120 -17.73 -3.20 -7.06
CA THR A 120 -18.39 -2.55 -5.94
C THR A 120 -17.55 -1.37 -5.44
N TYR A 121 -18.14 -0.18 -5.41
CA TYR A 121 -17.44 1.06 -5.10
C TYR A 121 -17.66 1.47 -3.65
N ILE A 122 -16.57 1.62 -2.89
CA ILE A 122 -16.59 2.07 -1.50
C ILE A 122 -15.85 3.39 -1.40
N LYS A 123 -16.51 4.42 -0.92
CA LYS A 123 -15.91 5.74 -0.71
C LYS A 123 -16.00 6.16 0.75
N ASP A 124 -14.83 6.33 1.37
CA ASP A 124 -14.68 6.72 2.78
C ASP A 124 -13.60 7.79 2.94
N PRO A 125 -13.57 8.51 4.06
CA PRO A 125 -12.39 9.28 4.46
C PRO A 125 -11.18 8.36 4.64
N ILE A 126 -9.97 8.90 4.42
CA ILE A 126 -8.74 8.17 4.70
C ILE A 126 -8.64 7.92 6.20
N ALA A 127 -8.67 6.65 6.59
CA ALA A 127 -8.65 6.27 7.99
C ALA A 127 -7.31 6.61 8.65
N LYS A 128 -7.35 7.33 9.76
CA LYS A 128 -6.17 7.57 10.59
C LYS A 128 -5.77 6.29 11.30
N LYS A 129 -4.49 5.95 11.20
CA LYS A 129 -3.89 4.81 11.89
C LYS A 129 -2.85 5.31 12.89
N GLU A 130 -2.94 4.84 14.12
CA GLU A 130 -1.97 5.19 15.17
C GLU A 130 -0.74 4.29 15.07
N TRP A 131 0.25 4.76 14.32
CA TRP A 131 1.50 4.05 14.12
C TRP A 131 2.47 4.28 15.27
N LYS A 132 3.01 3.21 15.84
CA LYS A 132 4.17 3.24 16.73
C LYS A 132 5.44 3.05 15.90
N VAL A 133 6.16 4.14 15.65
CA VAL A 133 7.46 4.08 14.96
C VAL A 133 8.51 3.51 15.91
N THR A 134 9.36 2.61 15.39
CA THR A 134 10.44 1.96 16.16
C THR A 134 11.81 2.38 15.67
N GLU A 135 12.85 1.98 16.41
CA GLU A 135 14.26 2.19 16.01
C GLU A 135 14.76 1.21 14.95
N SER A 136 13.96 0.18 14.63
CA SER A 136 14.34 -0.81 13.64
C SER A 136 14.37 -0.20 12.24
N LYS A 137 15.44 -0.47 11.51
CA LYS A 137 15.69 0.01 10.15
C LYS A 137 15.98 -1.16 9.21
N ARG A 138 15.71 -0.97 7.94
CA ARG A 138 16.12 -1.86 6.85
C ARG A 138 16.15 -1.11 5.53
N ASN A 139 16.93 -1.60 4.60
CA ASN A 139 16.90 -1.11 3.22
C ASN A 139 15.87 -1.91 2.40
N ILE A 140 15.06 -1.20 1.61
CA ILE A 140 14.19 -1.77 0.59
C ILE A 140 14.57 -1.11 -0.73
N GLY A 141 15.17 -1.87 -1.64
CA GLY A 141 15.87 -1.28 -2.78
C GLY A 141 16.99 -0.33 -2.32
N SER A 142 16.98 0.88 -2.84
CA SER A 142 17.93 1.96 -2.47
C SER A 142 17.44 2.84 -1.33
N TYR A 143 16.28 2.55 -0.73
CA TYR A 143 15.64 3.41 0.27
C TYR A 143 15.88 2.92 1.69
N ASP A 144 16.31 3.84 2.57
CA ASP A 144 16.38 3.61 4.01
C ASP A 144 14.95 3.65 4.60
N CYS A 145 14.52 2.54 5.20
CA CYS A 145 13.20 2.42 5.77
C CYS A 145 13.26 2.23 7.28
N ARG A 146 12.34 2.91 7.98
CA ARG A 146 12.07 2.71 9.40
C ARG A 146 10.84 1.81 9.57
N LYS A 147 10.85 0.98 10.63
CA LYS A 147 9.71 0.13 10.97
C LYS A 147 8.71 0.90 11.81
N ALA A 148 7.43 0.77 11.45
CA ALA A 148 6.30 1.18 12.27
C ALA A 148 5.37 -0.02 12.53
N ILE A 149 4.64 0.02 13.64
CA ILE A 149 3.70 -1.02 14.06
C ILE A 149 2.34 -0.37 14.29
N TRP A 150 1.32 -0.92 13.67
CA TRP A 150 -0.07 -0.58 13.95
C TRP A 150 -0.78 -1.77 14.58
N TYR A 151 -1.44 -1.53 15.71
CA TYR A 151 -2.27 -2.51 16.40
C TYR A 151 -3.68 -2.40 15.83
N MET A 152 -4.02 -3.26 14.89
CA MET A 152 -5.34 -3.27 14.25
C MET A 152 -6.43 -3.67 15.27
N ASN A 153 -6.12 -4.65 16.10
CA ASN A 153 -6.92 -5.13 17.23
C ASN A 153 -5.99 -5.83 18.22
N ASP A 154 -6.56 -6.43 19.28
CA ASP A 154 -5.80 -7.13 20.34
C ASP A 154 -4.94 -8.30 19.83
N SER A 155 -5.32 -8.89 18.69
CA SER A 155 -4.70 -10.10 18.15
C SER A 155 -3.89 -9.87 16.87
N THR A 156 -4.03 -8.71 16.21
CA THR A 156 -3.45 -8.48 14.89
C THR A 156 -2.62 -7.22 14.86
N ARG A 157 -1.35 -7.38 14.52
CA ARG A 157 -0.42 -6.28 14.28
C ARG A 157 -0.03 -6.23 12.81
N ILE A 158 0.07 -5.00 12.32
CA ILE A 158 0.57 -4.72 10.97
C ILE A 158 1.92 -4.03 11.11
N TYR A 159 2.90 -4.53 10.42
CA TYR A 159 4.24 -3.97 10.33
C TYR A 159 4.39 -3.21 9.01
N ALA A 160 4.81 -1.97 9.09
CA ALA A 160 5.14 -1.14 7.93
C ALA A 160 6.61 -0.75 7.97
N TRP A 161 7.24 -0.73 6.80
CA TRP A 161 8.56 -0.13 6.58
C TRP A 161 8.36 1.02 5.61
N PHE A 162 8.64 2.23 6.08
CA PHE A 162 8.44 3.46 5.32
C PHE A 162 9.74 4.24 5.14
N SER A 163 9.86 4.95 4.02
CA SER A 163 10.96 5.86 3.75
C SER A 163 10.47 7.30 3.68
N VAL A 164 11.20 8.20 4.32
CA VAL A 164 10.95 9.65 4.28
C VAL A 164 11.43 10.31 2.98
N ASP A 165 12.22 9.60 2.18
CA ASP A 165 12.72 10.08 0.89
C ASP A 165 11.61 10.19 -0.15
N ILE A 166 10.52 9.42 0.01
CA ILE A 166 9.30 9.49 -0.80
C ILE A 166 8.22 10.16 0.06
N VAL A 167 7.97 11.44 -0.22
CA VAL A 167 7.22 12.35 0.67
C VAL A 167 5.76 12.01 0.89
N PRO A 168 4.96 11.64 -0.14
CA PRO A 168 3.55 11.37 0.09
C PRO A 168 3.33 10.21 1.07
N SER A 169 2.36 10.38 1.98
CA SER A 169 1.96 9.36 2.97
C SER A 169 1.07 8.31 2.32
N ILE A 170 1.66 7.42 1.55
CA ILE A 170 1.00 6.42 0.69
C ILE A 170 1.59 5.03 0.92
N GLY A 171 0.88 4.00 0.45
CA GLY A 171 1.34 2.61 0.51
C GLY A 171 0.33 1.63 -0.10
N PRO A 172 0.64 0.33 -0.05
CA PRO A 172 -0.26 -0.72 -0.52
C PRO A 172 -1.65 -0.63 0.12
N GLU A 173 -2.70 -0.97 -0.62
CA GLU A 173 -4.10 -1.01 -0.16
C GLU A 173 -4.60 0.30 0.47
N GLY A 174 -4.00 1.44 0.12
CA GLY A 174 -4.33 2.73 0.73
C GLY A 174 -3.85 2.90 2.18
N PHE A 175 -2.87 2.11 2.61
CA PHE A 175 -2.20 2.36 3.89
C PHE A 175 -1.37 3.64 3.79
N GLY A 176 -1.46 4.46 4.83
CA GLY A 176 -0.75 5.73 4.95
C GLY A 176 -0.70 6.17 6.41
N GLY A 177 -0.47 7.48 6.64
CA GLY A 177 -0.39 8.07 7.98
C GLY A 177 1.01 8.02 8.58
N LEU A 178 2.04 7.62 7.80
CA LEU A 178 3.45 7.70 8.15
C LEU A 178 4.11 8.89 7.43
N PRO A 179 5.23 9.42 7.93
CA PRO A 179 5.94 10.52 7.29
C PRO A 179 6.75 10.02 6.08
N GLY A 180 6.06 9.57 5.04
CA GLY A 180 6.61 9.03 3.81
C GLY A 180 5.93 7.76 3.33
N ALA A 181 6.38 7.25 2.18
CA ALA A 181 5.76 6.09 1.53
C ALA A 181 6.12 4.77 2.22
N ILE A 182 5.13 3.89 2.34
CA ILE A 182 5.30 2.53 2.84
C ILE A 182 5.80 1.66 1.69
N LEU A 183 7.03 1.15 1.81
CA LEU A 183 7.66 0.27 0.84
C LEU A 183 7.60 -1.22 1.23
N GLY A 184 7.22 -1.50 2.47
CA GLY A 184 6.95 -2.85 2.94
C GLY A 184 5.80 -2.84 3.92
N LEU A 185 4.91 -3.82 3.81
CA LEU A 185 3.76 -3.99 4.71
C LEU A 185 3.55 -5.48 4.97
N ALA A 186 3.33 -5.87 6.22
CA ALA A 186 3.11 -7.28 6.54
C ALA A 186 2.21 -7.44 7.77
N THR A 187 1.39 -8.49 7.76
CA THR A 187 0.78 -8.99 8.99
C THR A 187 1.85 -9.63 9.89
N GLU A 188 1.71 -9.53 11.20
CA GLU A 188 2.67 -10.09 12.18
C GLU A 188 2.91 -11.59 11.97
N ASP A 189 1.86 -12.30 11.64
CA ASP A 189 1.93 -13.74 11.37
C ASP A 189 2.54 -14.10 10.01
N GLY A 190 2.83 -13.10 9.16
CA GLY A 190 3.33 -13.31 7.80
C GLY A 190 2.30 -13.93 6.85
N GLY A 191 1.01 -13.79 7.16
CA GLY A 191 -0.09 -14.25 6.30
C GLY A 191 -0.17 -13.47 4.98
N VAL A 192 0.05 -12.17 5.05
CA VAL A 192 0.12 -11.27 3.89
C VAL A 192 1.36 -10.39 4.01
N ILE A 193 2.12 -10.30 2.93
CA ILE A 193 3.36 -9.51 2.88
C ILE A 193 3.40 -8.76 1.55
N TYR A 194 3.59 -7.45 1.61
CA TYR A 194 3.89 -6.58 0.46
C TYR A 194 5.33 -6.10 0.54
N PHE A 195 6.04 -6.14 -0.57
CA PHE A 195 7.35 -5.52 -0.73
C PHE A 195 7.46 -4.78 -2.04
N ALA A 196 7.98 -3.54 -1.98
CA ALA A 196 8.38 -2.80 -3.16
C ALA A 196 9.55 -3.52 -3.84
N LYS A 197 9.41 -3.77 -5.14
CA LYS A 197 10.43 -4.39 -6.00
C LYS A 197 11.13 -3.37 -6.85
N GLU A 198 10.40 -2.33 -7.26
CA GLU A 198 10.88 -1.27 -8.11
C GLU A 198 10.26 0.06 -7.70
N VAL A 199 11.05 1.11 -7.74
CA VAL A 199 10.60 2.50 -7.56
C VAL A 199 11.14 3.31 -8.73
N THR A 200 10.24 3.87 -9.53
CA THR A 200 10.56 4.71 -10.67
C THR A 200 10.11 6.13 -10.40
N ILE A 201 11.05 7.08 -10.51
CA ILE A 201 10.74 8.51 -10.37
C ILE A 201 10.26 9.01 -11.72
N GLU A 202 8.98 9.31 -11.83
CA GLU A 202 8.37 9.77 -13.08
C GLU A 202 7.18 10.68 -12.79
N LYS A 203 6.76 11.43 -13.79
CA LYS A 203 5.51 12.18 -13.75
C LYS A 203 4.39 11.24 -14.18
N PRO A 204 3.44 10.92 -13.30
CA PRO A 204 2.35 10.00 -13.63
C PRO A 204 1.38 10.64 -14.63
N ASP A 205 0.74 9.79 -15.43
CA ASP A 205 -0.43 10.19 -16.22
C ASP A 205 -1.59 10.51 -15.25
N PRO A 206 -2.14 11.74 -15.27
CA PRO A 206 -3.23 12.14 -14.38
C PRO A 206 -4.47 11.25 -14.49
N ILE A 207 -4.73 10.66 -15.67
CA ILE A 207 -5.88 9.78 -15.91
C ILE A 207 -5.78 8.52 -15.06
N LYS A 208 -4.58 8.01 -14.81
CA LYS A 208 -4.35 6.83 -13.99
C LYS A 208 -4.55 7.07 -12.49
N LEU A 209 -4.55 8.32 -12.05
CA LEU A 209 -4.71 8.69 -10.64
C LEU A 209 -6.19 8.83 -10.21
N VAL A 210 -7.11 8.78 -11.15
CA VAL A 210 -8.54 8.94 -10.90
C VAL A 210 -9.33 7.79 -11.52
N ARG A 211 -10.45 7.47 -10.92
CA ARG A 211 -11.41 6.50 -11.46
C ARG A 211 -12.78 7.14 -11.56
N GLU A 212 -13.34 7.15 -12.74
CA GLU A 212 -14.73 7.55 -12.94
C GLU A 212 -15.66 6.44 -12.45
N ILE A 213 -16.60 6.80 -11.58
CA ILE A 213 -17.57 5.87 -11.00
C ILE A 213 -18.79 5.70 -11.92
N GLY A 214 -19.06 6.71 -12.75
CA GLY A 214 -20.21 6.71 -13.68
C GLY A 214 -21.54 6.74 -12.91
N LYS A 215 -22.45 5.81 -13.23
CA LYS A 215 -23.77 5.68 -12.62
C LYS A 215 -23.86 4.54 -11.58
N ASN A 216 -22.71 4.01 -11.16
CA ASN A 216 -22.68 2.92 -10.19
C ASN A 216 -23.00 3.43 -8.79
N ASP A 217 -23.59 2.55 -7.98
CA ASP A 217 -23.85 2.81 -6.57
C ASP A 217 -22.51 2.89 -5.81
N VAL A 218 -22.45 3.85 -4.88
CA VAL A 218 -21.28 4.07 -4.05
C VAL A 218 -21.70 3.92 -2.60
N TYR A 219 -21.00 3.06 -1.89
CA TYR A 219 -21.26 2.75 -0.49
C TYR A 219 -20.14 3.31 0.39
N THR A 220 -20.45 3.60 1.63
CA THR A 220 -19.45 3.61 2.68
C THR A 220 -19.16 2.17 3.11
N LYS A 221 -18.03 1.95 3.76
CA LYS A 221 -17.69 0.64 4.35
C LYS A 221 -18.79 0.12 5.28
N ALA A 222 -19.40 1.00 6.07
CA ALA A 222 -20.48 0.65 7.00
C ALA A 222 -21.74 0.23 6.27
N GLU A 223 -22.17 0.99 5.26
CA GLU A 223 -23.36 0.68 4.45
C GLU A 223 -23.23 -0.63 3.69
N LEU A 224 -22.05 -0.86 3.07
CA LEU A 224 -21.81 -2.13 2.37
C LEU A 224 -21.86 -3.30 3.34
N ARG A 225 -21.22 -3.18 4.52
CA ARG A 225 -21.25 -4.21 5.55
C ARG A 225 -22.68 -4.55 5.98
N GLU A 226 -23.48 -3.53 6.30
CA GLU A 226 -24.89 -3.70 6.70
C GLU A 226 -25.69 -4.39 5.59
N SER A 227 -25.51 -3.96 4.34
CA SER A 227 -26.16 -4.57 3.17
C SER A 227 -25.82 -6.05 3.02
N LEU A 228 -24.54 -6.41 3.17
CA LEU A 228 -24.09 -7.81 3.08
C LEU A 228 -24.62 -8.65 4.25
N GLU A 229 -24.59 -8.13 5.48
CA GLU A 229 -25.15 -8.81 6.66
C GLU A 229 -26.65 -9.09 6.48
N LYS A 230 -27.41 -8.13 5.93
CA LYS A 230 -28.85 -8.25 5.71
C LYS A 230 -29.19 -9.19 4.59
N ASN A 231 -28.51 -9.08 3.45
CA ASN A 231 -28.93 -9.76 2.21
C ASN A 231 -28.22 -11.10 1.98
N MET A 232 -27.06 -11.33 2.62
CA MET A 232 -26.20 -12.49 2.40
C MET A 232 -25.89 -13.28 3.67
N SER A 233 -26.63 -13.07 4.77
CA SER A 233 -26.41 -13.75 6.06
C SER A 233 -26.43 -15.27 5.98
N GLN A 234 -27.11 -15.85 5.00
CA GLN A 234 -27.14 -17.31 4.76
C GLN A 234 -25.85 -17.85 4.13
N TRP A 235 -25.07 -16.97 3.44
CA TRP A 235 -23.91 -17.35 2.64
C TRP A 235 -22.60 -16.85 3.23
N VAL A 236 -22.63 -15.71 3.90
CA VAL A 236 -21.45 -15.02 4.44
C VAL A 236 -21.57 -14.93 5.98
N LYS A 237 -20.60 -15.50 6.67
CA LYS A 237 -20.56 -15.44 8.13
C LYS A 237 -19.96 -14.12 8.60
N PRO A 238 -20.31 -13.59 9.79
CA PRO A 238 -19.75 -12.35 10.32
C PRO A 238 -18.22 -12.31 10.31
N LYS A 239 -17.55 -13.41 10.65
CA LYS A 239 -16.08 -13.53 10.62
C LYS A 239 -15.48 -13.36 9.21
N ASP A 240 -16.22 -13.75 8.19
CA ASP A 240 -15.76 -13.64 6.79
C ASP A 240 -15.87 -12.18 6.32
N LEU A 241 -16.91 -11.47 6.78
CA LEU A 241 -17.04 -10.02 6.62
C LEU A 241 -15.92 -9.28 7.36
N ASP A 242 -15.62 -9.65 8.62
CA ASP A 242 -14.51 -9.04 9.37
C ASP A 242 -13.18 -9.20 8.62
N ALA A 243 -12.94 -10.37 8.05
CA ALA A 243 -11.74 -10.64 7.24
C ALA A 243 -11.73 -9.81 5.94
N MET A 244 -12.87 -9.73 5.23
CA MET A 244 -13.02 -8.94 4.01
C MET A 244 -12.75 -7.46 4.27
N PHE A 245 -13.34 -6.91 5.32
CA PHE A 245 -13.26 -5.50 5.66
C PHE A 245 -12.02 -5.10 6.47
N SER A 246 -11.18 -6.05 6.88
CA SER A 246 -10.00 -5.75 7.72
C SER A 246 -8.97 -4.85 7.02
N TRP A 247 -8.88 -4.93 5.71
CA TRP A 247 -7.94 -4.17 4.89
C TRP A 247 -8.52 -2.91 4.23
N LEU A 248 -9.82 -2.65 4.41
CA LEU A 248 -10.53 -1.49 3.87
C LEU A 248 -10.46 -0.26 4.76
#